data_f0b616ad733bf57daa46fa113dd20d60
#
_entry.id   f0b616ad733bf57daa46fa113dd20d60
#
_cell.length_a   1.000
_cell.length_b   1.000
_cell.length_c   1.000
_cell.angle_alpha   90.00
_cell.angle_beta   90.00
_cell.angle_gamma   90.00
#
_symmetry.space_group_name_H-M   'P 1'
#
loop_
_entity.id
_entity.type
_entity.pdbx_description
1 polymer ?
#
loop_
_entity_poly.entity_id
_entity_poly.type
_entity_poly.pdbx_seq_one_letter_code
_entity_poly.pdbx_strand_id
1 'polypeptide(L)'
;MLPPRQFGRRFPSAAVAGVWLYHGAWCKLLGRCPEQAGIVAEVPGLRGGRAKALLLALGVAETALAGWVISGARPRLAAATGTTLVLAMNAGGLAFGRRQIAAPKALLLENACFLALAWLAAEADRAAA
;
A
#
# COMPACT_ATOMS: atom_id res chain seq x y z
N MET A 1 1.45 15.91 -24.47
CA MET A 1 1.91 16.80 -23.38
C MET A 1 0.67 17.29 -22.64
N LEU A 2 0.52 16.93 -21.37
CA LEU A 2 -0.61 17.40 -20.56
C LEU A 2 -0.37 18.87 -20.20
N PRO A 3 -1.41 19.72 -20.21
CA PRO A 3 -1.25 21.12 -19.83
C PRO A 3 -0.80 21.23 -18.35
N PRO A 4 0.03 22.22 -17.99
CA PRO A 4 0.69 22.32 -16.69
C PRO A 4 -0.26 22.28 -15.48
N ARG A 5 -1.51 22.68 -15.66
CA ARG A 5 -2.54 22.60 -14.60
C ARG A 5 -3.00 21.18 -14.29
N GLN A 6 -2.92 20.26 -15.27
CA GLN A 6 -3.27 18.84 -15.07
C GLN A 6 -2.14 18.07 -14.39
N PHE A 7 -0.90 18.45 -14.63
CA PHE A 7 0.25 17.83 -13.99
C PHE A 7 0.24 18.04 -12.47
N GLY A 8 0.02 19.27 -12.02
CA GLY A 8 -0.06 19.58 -10.58
C GLY A 8 -1.24 18.90 -9.86
N ARG A 9 -2.35 18.66 -10.56
CA ARG A 9 -3.54 17.99 -10.00
C ARG A 9 -3.34 16.48 -9.75
N ARG A 10 -2.49 15.84 -10.55
CA ARG A 10 -2.25 14.40 -10.44
C ARG A 10 -1.01 14.04 -9.63
N PHE A 11 -0.30 15.05 -9.12
CA PHE A 11 0.87 14.81 -8.27
C PHE A 11 0.54 13.99 -7.00
N PRO A 12 -0.55 14.26 -6.25
CA PRO A 12 -0.89 13.43 -5.10
C PRO A 12 -1.15 11.96 -5.48
N SER A 13 -1.85 11.69 -6.58
CA SER A 13 -2.12 10.34 -7.07
C SER A 13 -0.84 9.64 -7.50
N ALA A 14 0.09 10.35 -8.15
CA ALA A 14 1.41 9.81 -8.50
C ALA A 14 2.24 9.46 -7.25
N ALA A 15 2.19 10.28 -6.20
CA ALA A 15 2.84 10.01 -4.93
C ALA A 15 2.25 8.77 -4.24
N VAL A 16 0.93 8.65 -4.20
CA VAL A 16 0.23 7.46 -3.67
C VAL A 16 0.60 6.20 -4.44
N ALA A 17 0.58 6.27 -5.77
CA ALA A 17 0.99 5.16 -6.62
C ALA A 17 2.47 4.77 -6.38
N GLY A 18 3.34 5.75 -6.20
CA GLY A 18 4.76 5.52 -5.86
C GLY A 18 4.95 4.75 -4.56
N VAL A 19 4.16 5.08 -3.52
CA VAL A 19 4.18 4.34 -2.24
C VAL A 19 3.70 2.90 -2.43
N TRP A 20 2.62 2.68 -3.17
CA TRP A 20 2.14 1.33 -3.49
C TRP A 20 3.17 0.52 -4.29
N LEU A 21 3.85 1.13 -5.26
CA LEU A 21 4.93 0.47 -6.02
C LEU A 21 6.11 0.12 -5.13
N TYR A 22 6.50 1.02 -4.22
CA TYR A 22 7.58 0.74 -3.29
C TYR A 22 7.25 -0.47 -2.41
N HIS A 23 6.10 -0.50 -1.77
CA HIS A 23 5.72 -1.59 -0.89
C HIS A 23 5.41 -2.88 -1.66
N GLY A 24 4.73 -2.79 -2.78
CA GLY A 24 4.34 -3.95 -3.56
C GLY A 24 5.48 -4.52 -4.40
N ALA A 25 5.97 -3.75 -5.36
CA ALA A 25 6.98 -4.22 -6.29
C ALA A 25 8.36 -4.33 -5.64
N TRP A 26 8.85 -3.26 -5.03
CA TRP A 26 10.19 -3.23 -4.48
C TRP A 26 10.33 -4.14 -3.25
N CYS A 27 9.50 -3.94 -2.24
CA CYS A 27 9.62 -4.68 -0.99
C CYS A 27 9.20 -6.15 -1.12
N LYS A 28 8.04 -6.41 -1.73
CA LYS A 28 7.46 -7.76 -1.73
C LYS A 28 7.82 -8.59 -2.95
N LEU A 29 7.63 -8.06 -4.17
CA LEU A 29 7.92 -8.83 -5.37
C LEU A 29 9.43 -9.01 -5.60
N LEU A 30 10.22 -7.97 -5.38
CA LEU A 30 11.68 -8.04 -5.50
C LEU A 30 12.39 -8.47 -4.21
N GLY A 31 11.67 -8.62 -3.11
CA GLY A 31 12.21 -9.12 -1.84
C GLY A 31 13.25 -8.19 -1.18
N ARG A 32 13.15 -6.87 -1.40
CA ARG A 32 14.12 -5.89 -0.91
C ARG A 32 13.87 -5.40 0.53
N CYS A 33 12.79 -5.85 1.16
CA CYS A 33 12.43 -5.50 2.53
C CYS A 33 12.23 -6.80 3.34
N PRO A 34 13.31 -7.46 3.81
CA PRO A 34 13.24 -8.78 4.43
C PRO A 34 12.44 -8.80 5.74
N GLU A 35 12.32 -7.68 6.43
CA GLU A 35 11.50 -7.55 7.64
C GLU A 35 10.02 -7.88 7.39
N GLN A 36 9.49 -7.60 6.22
CA GLN A 36 8.11 -7.92 5.88
C GLN A 36 7.87 -9.44 5.78
N ALA A 37 8.83 -10.17 5.25
CA ALA A 37 8.78 -11.64 5.25
C ALA A 37 8.79 -12.20 6.67
N GLY A 38 9.56 -11.60 7.58
CA GLY A 38 9.59 -11.97 9.00
C GLY A 38 8.24 -11.77 9.68
N ILE A 39 7.55 -10.67 9.41
CA ILE A 39 6.22 -10.39 9.96
C ILE A 39 5.20 -11.43 9.48
N VAL A 40 5.17 -11.72 8.20
CA VAL A 40 4.23 -12.71 7.61
C VAL A 40 4.48 -14.12 8.16
N ALA A 41 5.74 -14.48 8.38
CA ALA A 41 6.10 -15.80 8.91
C ALA A 41 5.63 -16.05 10.34
N GLU A 42 5.31 -14.98 11.12
CA GLU A 42 4.78 -15.09 12.47
C GLU A 42 3.28 -15.44 12.50
N VAL A 43 2.58 -15.31 11.38
CA VAL A 43 1.15 -15.64 11.32
C VAL A 43 0.96 -17.16 11.43
N PRO A 44 0.09 -17.65 12.37
CA PRO A 44 -0.15 -19.07 12.54
C PRO A 44 -0.59 -19.74 11.24
N GLY A 45 0.03 -20.87 10.90
CA GLY A 45 -0.23 -21.62 9.67
C GLY A 45 0.45 -21.07 8.41
N LEU A 46 1.11 -19.92 8.50
CA LEU A 46 1.84 -19.30 7.38
C LEU A 46 3.35 -19.45 7.59
N ARG A 47 3.91 -20.57 7.16
CA ARG A 47 5.36 -20.82 7.21
C ARG A 47 5.86 -21.28 5.86
N GLY A 48 7.15 -21.02 5.59
CA GLY A 48 7.82 -21.46 4.38
C GLY A 48 7.13 -20.95 3.11
N GLY A 49 6.74 -21.87 2.24
CA GLY A 49 6.13 -21.54 0.96
C GLY A 49 4.80 -20.79 1.04
N ARG A 50 4.00 -21.03 2.09
CA ARG A 50 2.72 -20.30 2.30
C ARG A 50 2.94 -18.84 2.67
N ALA A 51 3.90 -18.56 3.54
CA ALA A 51 4.27 -17.18 3.90
C ALA A 51 4.76 -16.41 2.67
N LYS A 52 5.64 -17.05 1.87
CA LYS A 52 6.13 -16.47 0.62
C LYS A 52 5.00 -16.23 -0.38
N ALA A 53 4.08 -17.18 -0.53
CA ALA A 53 2.94 -17.04 -1.44
C ALA A 53 2.04 -15.86 -1.04
N LEU A 54 1.74 -15.69 0.26
CA LEU A 54 0.97 -14.56 0.75
C LEU A 54 1.71 -13.24 0.50
N LEU A 55 3.00 -13.18 0.79
CA LEU A 55 3.81 -11.98 0.57
C LEU A 55 3.80 -11.57 -0.90
N LEU A 56 3.96 -12.51 -1.82
CA LEU A 56 3.88 -12.25 -3.27
C LEU A 56 2.49 -11.82 -3.70
N ALA A 57 1.43 -12.45 -3.17
CA ALA A 57 0.06 -12.05 -3.45
C ALA A 57 -0.23 -10.62 -2.99
N LEU A 58 0.23 -10.22 -1.82
CA LEU A 58 0.15 -8.84 -1.33
C LEU A 58 0.93 -7.89 -2.23
N GLY A 59 2.13 -8.28 -2.67
CA GLY A 59 2.94 -7.49 -3.60
C GLY A 59 2.24 -7.25 -4.93
N VAL A 60 1.59 -8.26 -5.49
CA VAL A 60 0.78 -8.14 -6.71
C VAL A 60 -0.41 -7.20 -6.48
N ALA A 61 -1.14 -7.35 -5.38
CA ALA A 61 -2.29 -6.52 -5.04
C ALA A 61 -1.88 -5.03 -4.89
N GLU A 62 -0.81 -4.75 -4.19
CA GLU A 62 -0.31 -3.37 -4.01
C GLU A 62 0.19 -2.76 -5.33
N THR A 63 0.87 -3.54 -6.15
CA THR A 63 1.31 -3.10 -7.49
C THR A 63 0.11 -2.81 -8.40
N ALA A 64 -0.91 -3.66 -8.36
CA ALA A 64 -2.16 -3.44 -9.08
C ALA A 64 -2.90 -2.18 -8.59
N LEU A 65 -2.89 -1.92 -7.29
CA LEU A 65 -3.43 -0.67 -6.72
C LEU A 65 -2.69 0.56 -7.25
N ALA A 66 -1.38 0.51 -7.38
CA ALA A 66 -0.61 1.58 -7.99
C ALA A 66 -1.11 1.89 -9.42
N GLY A 67 -1.27 0.87 -10.25
CA GLY A 67 -1.83 1.01 -11.59
C GLY A 67 -3.25 1.56 -11.59
N TRP A 68 -4.08 1.10 -10.66
CA TRP A 68 -5.46 1.59 -10.53
C TRP A 68 -5.49 3.08 -10.16
N VAL A 69 -4.72 3.50 -9.17
CA VAL A 69 -4.61 4.91 -8.76
C VAL A 69 -4.12 5.79 -9.91
N ILE A 70 -3.11 5.35 -10.66
CA ILE A 70 -2.60 6.08 -11.83
C ILE A 70 -3.67 6.21 -12.91
N SER A 71 -4.50 5.21 -13.11
CA SER A 71 -5.57 5.24 -14.11
C SER A 71 -6.62 6.31 -13.83
N GLY A 72 -6.79 6.71 -12.59
CA GLY A 72 -7.83 7.65 -12.14
C GLY A 72 -9.25 7.08 -12.18
N ALA A 73 -9.41 5.79 -12.48
CA ALA A 73 -10.73 5.16 -12.54
C ALA A 73 -11.28 4.91 -11.13
N ARG A 74 -12.49 5.36 -10.87
CA ARG A 74 -13.20 5.17 -9.59
C ARG A 74 -12.31 5.47 -8.37
N PRO A 75 -11.80 6.70 -8.22
CA PRO A 75 -10.74 7.02 -7.27
C PRO A 75 -11.11 6.71 -5.80
N ARG A 76 -12.37 6.94 -5.40
CA ARG A 76 -12.83 6.59 -4.05
C ARG A 76 -12.82 5.09 -3.78
N LEU A 77 -13.15 4.28 -4.79
CA LEU A 77 -13.12 2.83 -4.65
C LEU A 77 -11.68 2.31 -4.53
N ALA A 78 -10.75 2.89 -5.30
CA ALA A 78 -9.32 2.59 -5.15
C ALA A 78 -8.82 2.96 -3.76
N ALA A 79 -9.16 4.13 -3.24
CA ALA A 79 -8.80 4.56 -1.88
C ALA A 79 -9.41 3.64 -0.80
N ALA A 80 -10.68 3.24 -0.94
CA ALA A 80 -11.33 2.32 -0.01
C ALA A 80 -10.69 0.94 -0.03
N THR A 81 -10.36 0.41 -1.20
CA THR A 81 -9.66 -0.87 -1.34
C THR A 81 -8.27 -0.82 -0.70
N GLY A 82 -7.52 0.24 -0.96
CA GLY A 82 -6.21 0.47 -0.34
C GLY A 82 -6.29 0.59 1.18
N THR A 83 -7.29 1.32 1.68
CA THR A 83 -7.54 1.44 3.12
C THR A 83 -7.81 0.08 3.76
N THR A 84 -8.68 -0.73 3.16
CA THR A 84 -8.98 -2.09 3.64
C THR A 84 -7.71 -2.95 3.68
N LEU A 85 -6.89 -2.88 2.64
CA LEU A 85 -5.64 -3.64 2.57
C LEU A 85 -4.65 -3.21 3.66
N VAL A 86 -4.45 -1.91 3.86
CA VAL A 86 -3.56 -1.38 4.90
C VAL A 86 -4.05 -1.78 6.29
N LEU A 87 -5.34 -1.64 6.56
CA LEU A 87 -5.92 -2.02 7.86
C LEU A 87 -5.77 -3.52 8.12
N ALA A 88 -6.02 -4.37 7.13
CA ALA A 88 -5.85 -5.81 7.25
C ALA A 88 -4.38 -6.20 7.51
N MET A 89 -3.44 -5.59 6.79
CA MET A 89 -2.01 -5.83 6.99
C MET A 89 -1.55 -5.36 8.37
N ASN A 90 -2.00 -4.18 8.82
CA ASN A 90 -1.67 -3.68 10.15
C ASN A 90 -2.25 -4.56 11.25
N ALA A 91 -3.50 -4.98 11.11
CA ALA A 91 -4.14 -5.88 12.08
C ALA A 91 -3.39 -7.22 12.18
N GLY A 92 -3.06 -7.83 11.06
CA GLY A 92 -2.29 -9.07 11.02
C GLY A 92 -0.87 -8.92 11.57
N GLY A 93 -0.18 -7.87 11.16
CA GLY A 93 1.19 -7.58 11.61
C GLY A 93 1.25 -7.31 13.12
N LEU A 94 0.35 -6.50 13.65
CA LEU A 94 0.32 -6.18 15.09
C LEU A 94 -0.15 -7.36 15.93
N ALA A 95 -1.10 -8.16 15.43
CA ALA A 95 -1.63 -9.32 16.17
C ALA A 95 -0.59 -10.44 16.27
N PHE A 96 0.15 -10.72 15.20
CA PHE A 96 1.01 -11.89 15.11
C PHE A 96 2.51 -11.57 14.97
N GLY A 97 2.85 -10.48 14.29
CA GLY A 97 4.23 -10.14 13.96
C GLY A 97 4.78 -8.93 14.70
N ARG A 98 4.18 -8.49 15.80
CA ARG A 98 4.58 -7.28 16.53
C ARG A 98 6.04 -7.26 16.93
N ARG A 99 6.60 -8.41 17.27
CA ARG A 99 8.02 -8.53 17.66
C ARG A 99 8.99 -8.21 16.52
N GLN A 100 8.54 -8.35 15.28
CA GLN A 100 9.31 -8.03 14.08
C GLN A 100 9.20 -6.56 13.67
N ILE A 101 8.31 -5.79 14.30
CA ILE A 101 8.07 -4.39 13.98
C ILE A 101 8.85 -3.54 14.97
N ALA A 102 9.90 -2.85 14.48
CA ALA A 102 10.81 -2.06 15.31
C ALA A 102 10.10 -0.89 16.02
N ALA A 103 9.17 -0.22 15.34
CA ALA A 103 8.48 0.97 15.85
C ALA A 103 6.97 0.92 15.49
N PRO A 104 6.15 0.15 16.23
CA PRO A 104 4.72 -0.02 15.89
C PRO A 104 3.93 1.29 15.83
N LYS A 105 4.20 2.23 16.74
CA LYS A 105 3.52 3.53 16.74
C LYS A 105 3.88 4.38 15.52
N ALA A 106 5.16 4.38 15.13
CA ALA A 106 5.62 5.08 13.93
C ALA A 106 4.99 4.47 12.67
N LEU A 107 4.92 3.13 12.57
CA LEU A 107 4.27 2.44 11.48
C LEU A 107 2.79 2.84 11.34
N LEU A 108 2.06 2.88 12.45
CA LEU A 108 0.65 3.29 12.44
C LEU A 108 0.49 4.75 12.02
N LEU A 109 1.36 5.63 12.49
CA LEU A 109 1.33 7.05 12.11
C LEU A 109 1.65 7.23 10.61
N GLU A 110 2.67 6.58 10.10
CA GLU A 110 3.03 6.60 8.68
C GLU A 110 1.88 6.11 7.80
N ASN A 111 1.25 5.00 8.17
CA ASN A 111 0.11 4.46 7.45
C ASN A 111 -1.11 5.38 7.54
N ALA A 112 -1.38 6.00 8.68
CA ALA A 112 -2.46 6.98 8.81
C ALA A 112 -2.23 8.21 7.91
N CYS A 113 -1.01 8.74 7.87
CA CYS A 113 -0.64 9.83 6.97
C CYS A 113 -0.76 9.43 5.49
N PHE A 114 -0.33 8.22 5.16
CA PHE A 114 -0.46 7.69 3.80
C PHE A 114 -1.94 7.55 3.39
N LEU A 115 -2.80 7.02 4.26
CA LEU A 115 -4.24 6.91 3.97
C LEU A 115 -4.89 8.29 3.83
N ALA A 116 -4.52 9.26 4.65
CA ALA A 116 -5.00 10.64 4.49
C ALA A 116 -4.62 11.20 3.12
N LEU A 117 -3.38 11.00 2.68
CA LEU A 117 -2.94 11.41 1.34
C LEU A 117 -3.70 10.68 0.24
N ALA A 118 -3.94 9.36 0.41
CA ALA A 118 -4.67 8.55 -0.56
C ALA A 118 -6.11 9.07 -0.77
N TRP A 119 -6.80 9.43 0.31
CA TRP A 119 -8.14 9.98 0.25
C TRP A 119 -8.18 11.41 -0.31
N LEU A 120 -7.23 12.26 0.05
CA LEU A 120 -7.09 13.60 -0.53
C LEU A 120 -6.85 13.52 -2.04
N ALA A 121 -5.98 12.60 -2.47
CA ALA A 121 -5.73 12.36 -3.89
C ALA A 121 -7.00 11.87 -4.62
N ALA A 122 -7.74 10.95 -4.00
CA ALA A 122 -9.00 10.43 -4.57
C ALA A 122 -10.05 11.53 -4.73
N GLU A 123 -10.20 12.43 -3.74
CA GLU A 123 -11.13 13.55 -3.85
C GLU A 123 -10.70 14.55 -4.92
N ALA A 124 -9.41 14.83 -5.05
CA ALA A 124 -8.88 15.69 -6.10
C ALA A 124 -9.12 15.10 -7.51
N ASP A 125 -8.91 13.81 -7.68
CA ASP A 125 -9.18 13.11 -8.96
C ASP A 125 -10.68 13.08 -9.27
N ARG A 126 -11.52 12.87 -8.26
CA ARG A 126 -12.99 12.91 -8.43
C ARG A 126 -13.48 14.29 -8.86
N ALA A 127 -12.96 15.34 -8.25
CA ALA A 127 -13.35 16.72 -8.57
C ALA A 127 -12.87 17.16 -9.96
N ALA A 128 -11.87 16.47 -10.53
CA ALA A 128 -11.33 16.76 -11.86
C ALA A 128 -12.02 15.98 -12.99
N ALA A 129 -12.84 15.00 -12.65
CA ALA A 129 -13.54 14.15 -13.61
C ALA A 129 -14.76 14.82 -14.23
#